data_457c240e2faae0703b4fbf08add45a6b
#
_entry.id   457c240e2faae0703b4fbf08add45a6b
#
_cell.length_a   1.000
_cell.length_b   1.000
_cell.length_c   1.000
_cell.angle_alpha   90.00
_cell.angle_beta   90.00
_cell.angle_gamma   90.00
#
_symmetry.space_group_name_H-M   'P 1'
#
loop_
_entity.id
_entity.type
_entity.pdbx_description
1 polymer ?
#
loop_
_entity_poly.entity_id
_entity_poly.type
_entity_poly.pdbx_seq_one_letter_code
_entity_poly.pdbx_strand_id
1 'polypeptide(L)'
;VEKWFNDHVTYADDLFDKRDAYVLAIQDNVIAVLGKDTDAAFYGLSSLKMIFNQVTEKAVRKLQIEDYASGQYRGFIEGYYGIPWSVEDRISLMKFGGDFKMNMYIYAPKDEPYHNSQWRELYPADRLEEIRQMVQAGQDSKCRFAWAIHPFMHSAITASTYDADLKVIIAKFEQLYNVGVRQFVLSADDAAGKVSLHARLCKDLDAWCKSKGDVYNLCFVPQVYCAGAVNWSSWSEGEAQTVANYFKHFESLPDVELMWTGESVCYPARQSTFNNFKNSYTNGREAFMWLNWPVNDVNHARLVMGPGDSAILEKGLTNFMGIVTNPLEQAEASKTALFAIADFAWNTADFDAEKSWADGFKYIDSGAPQSLHELCKHMTNPSPGGITAMGESVELTPYINAFKTAYNSNADLTESGNALIE
;
A
#
# COMPACT_ATOMS: atom_id res chain seq x y z
N VAL A 1 -19.99 -19.24 18.76
CA VAL A 1 -20.22 -18.62 17.43
C VAL A 1 -20.24 -19.73 16.39
N GLU A 2 -19.18 -20.52 16.20
CA GLU A 2 -19.07 -21.56 15.17
C GLU A 2 -20.25 -22.56 15.21
N LYS A 3 -20.59 -23.08 16.40
CA LYS A 3 -21.76 -23.98 16.54
C LYS A 3 -23.05 -23.34 16.04
N TRP A 4 -23.28 -22.05 16.35
CA TRP A 4 -24.48 -21.36 15.90
C TRP A 4 -24.50 -21.28 14.36
N PHE A 5 -23.35 -20.95 13.72
CA PHE A 5 -23.26 -20.92 12.26
C PHE A 5 -23.56 -22.28 11.65
N ASN A 6 -22.97 -23.35 12.17
CA ASN A 6 -23.20 -24.72 11.67
C ASN A 6 -24.66 -25.16 11.76
N ASP A 7 -25.40 -24.66 12.76
CA ASP A 7 -26.79 -25.00 12.99
C ASP A 7 -27.77 -24.12 12.18
N HIS A 8 -27.38 -22.91 11.72
CA HIS A 8 -28.31 -21.90 11.22
C HIS A 8 -27.92 -21.26 9.87
N VAL A 9 -26.69 -21.42 9.42
CA VAL A 9 -26.18 -20.73 8.22
C VAL A 9 -25.51 -21.74 7.29
N THR A 10 -25.88 -21.73 6.02
CA THR A 10 -25.17 -22.49 4.99
C THR A 10 -24.22 -21.55 4.27
N TYR A 11 -22.95 -21.93 4.17
CA TYR A 11 -21.91 -21.19 3.45
C TYR A 11 -21.05 -22.17 2.64
N ALA A 12 -20.22 -21.66 1.72
CA ALA A 12 -19.41 -22.48 0.84
C ALA A 12 -18.40 -23.32 1.64
N ASP A 13 -18.30 -24.61 1.36
CA ASP A 13 -17.45 -25.57 2.09
C ASP A 13 -15.96 -25.15 2.05
N ASP A 14 -15.52 -24.51 0.95
CA ASP A 14 -14.14 -24.05 0.74
C ASP A 14 -13.91 -22.60 1.19
N LEU A 15 -14.89 -21.94 1.84
CA LEU A 15 -14.77 -20.54 2.21
C LEU A 15 -13.53 -20.28 3.08
N PHE A 16 -13.33 -21.08 4.11
CA PHE A 16 -12.23 -20.91 5.06
C PHE A 16 -10.87 -21.42 4.56
N ASP A 17 -10.79 -21.99 3.35
CA ASP A 17 -9.53 -22.22 2.65
C ASP A 17 -8.99 -20.93 2.03
N LYS A 18 -9.88 -19.93 1.83
CA LYS A 18 -9.54 -18.65 1.23
C LYS A 18 -8.88 -17.69 2.24
N ARG A 19 -8.23 -16.68 1.72
CA ARG A 19 -7.44 -15.72 2.50
C ARG A 19 -8.37 -14.75 3.25
N ASP A 20 -8.14 -14.58 4.56
CA ASP A 20 -8.89 -13.64 5.42
C ASP A 20 -10.43 -13.83 5.36
N ALA A 21 -10.87 -15.05 5.11
CA ALA A 21 -12.26 -15.38 4.87
C ALA A 21 -13.13 -15.26 6.12
N TYR A 22 -14.32 -14.73 5.93
CA TYR A 22 -15.35 -14.67 6.97
C TYR A 22 -16.74 -14.88 6.40
N VAL A 23 -17.67 -15.24 7.28
CA VAL A 23 -19.11 -15.19 7.02
C VAL A 23 -19.77 -14.28 8.06
N LEU A 24 -20.63 -13.36 7.59
CA LEU A 24 -21.44 -12.48 8.41
C LEU A 24 -22.91 -12.81 8.14
N ALA A 25 -23.70 -12.99 9.18
CA ALA A 25 -25.12 -13.25 9.07
C ALA A 25 -25.93 -12.28 9.97
N ILE A 26 -26.96 -11.69 9.37
CA ILE A 26 -27.99 -10.90 10.08
C ILE A 26 -29.32 -11.61 9.88
N GLN A 27 -29.84 -12.20 10.95
CA GLN A 27 -31.09 -12.95 10.97
C GLN A 27 -31.90 -12.56 12.19
N ASP A 28 -33.21 -12.42 12.05
CA ASP A 28 -34.15 -12.09 13.14
C ASP A 28 -33.56 -11.26 14.31
N ASN A 29 -33.14 -11.90 15.37
CA ASN A 29 -32.59 -11.24 16.57
C ASN A 29 -31.09 -11.51 16.75
N VAL A 30 -30.38 -11.98 15.71
CA VAL A 30 -28.97 -12.35 15.80
C VAL A 30 -28.18 -11.65 14.72
N ILE A 31 -27.06 -11.06 15.12
CA ILE A 31 -25.98 -10.62 14.24
C ILE A 31 -24.75 -11.42 14.64
N ALA A 32 -24.19 -12.16 13.72
CA ALA A 32 -23.04 -13.02 13.97
C ALA A 32 -21.97 -12.89 12.88
N VAL A 33 -20.70 -12.93 13.29
CA VAL A 33 -19.54 -12.98 12.42
C VAL A 33 -18.69 -14.19 12.79
N LEU A 34 -18.34 -15.01 11.83
CA LEU A 34 -17.37 -16.08 11.97
C LEU A 34 -16.23 -15.85 10.98
N GLY A 35 -15.03 -15.64 11.48
CA GLY A 35 -13.81 -15.51 10.67
C GLY A 35 -12.98 -16.79 10.74
N LYS A 36 -12.20 -17.04 9.69
CA LYS A 36 -11.16 -18.08 9.67
C LYS A 36 -10.22 -17.98 10.87
N ASP A 37 -9.90 -16.77 11.27
CA ASP A 37 -9.08 -16.39 12.42
C ASP A 37 -9.56 -15.06 13.00
N THR A 38 -8.82 -14.51 13.96
CA THR A 38 -9.17 -13.25 14.62
C THR A 38 -9.10 -12.04 13.69
N ASP A 39 -8.20 -12.05 12.70
CA ASP A 39 -8.07 -10.95 11.74
C ASP A 39 -9.22 -10.98 10.73
N ALA A 40 -9.57 -12.16 10.23
CA ALA A 40 -10.76 -12.36 9.38
C ALA A 40 -12.07 -11.97 10.09
N ALA A 41 -12.19 -12.31 11.38
CA ALA A 41 -13.35 -11.88 12.18
C ALA A 41 -13.41 -10.34 12.33
N PHE A 42 -12.26 -9.67 12.49
CA PHE A 42 -12.19 -8.21 12.51
C PHE A 42 -12.64 -7.62 11.17
N TYR A 43 -12.25 -8.20 10.02
CA TYR A 43 -12.71 -7.74 8.70
C TYR A 43 -14.21 -7.93 8.50
N GLY A 44 -14.78 -8.98 9.05
CA GLY A 44 -16.23 -9.16 9.10
C GLY A 44 -16.93 -8.07 9.95
N LEU A 45 -16.33 -7.65 11.07
CA LEU A 45 -16.80 -6.53 11.87
C LEU A 45 -16.67 -5.18 11.15
N SER A 46 -15.60 -5.00 10.35
CA SER A 46 -15.46 -3.82 9.48
C SER A 46 -16.60 -3.74 8.46
N SER A 47 -16.98 -4.85 7.85
CA SER A 47 -18.17 -4.90 6.96
C SER A 47 -19.46 -4.60 7.70
N LEU A 48 -19.62 -5.11 8.90
CA LEU A 48 -20.79 -4.80 9.75
C LEU A 48 -20.84 -3.29 10.10
N LYS A 49 -19.70 -2.67 10.40
CA LYS A 49 -19.60 -1.21 10.60
C LYS A 49 -20.05 -0.44 9.37
N MET A 50 -19.61 -0.85 8.15
CA MET A 50 -20.07 -0.23 6.91
C MET A 50 -21.56 -0.37 6.68
N ILE A 51 -22.17 -1.53 7.03
CA ILE A 51 -23.61 -1.74 6.96
C ILE A 51 -24.32 -0.75 7.89
N PHE A 52 -23.89 -0.65 9.14
CA PHE A 52 -24.52 0.26 10.11
C PHE A 52 -24.37 1.73 9.72
N ASN A 53 -23.28 2.14 9.10
CA ASN A 53 -23.10 3.50 8.61
C ASN A 53 -24.08 3.88 7.47
N GLN A 54 -24.74 2.90 6.85
CA GLN A 54 -25.73 3.11 5.78
C GLN A 54 -27.16 3.02 6.29
N VAL A 55 -27.37 2.65 7.57
CA VAL A 55 -28.70 2.49 8.15
C VAL A 55 -29.26 3.85 8.55
N THR A 56 -30.38 4.24 7.93
CA THR A 56 -31.10 5.48 8.24
C THR A 56 -32.28 5.26 9.21
N GLU A 57 -32.70 4.01 9.37
CA GLU A 57 -33.81 3.60 10.23
C GLU A 57 -33.34 2.67 11.34
N LYS A 58 -34.16 2.40 12.35
CA LYS A 58 -33.84 1.45 13.44
C LYS A 58 -34.00 -0.02 13.03
N ALA A 59 -33.70 -0.33 11.76
CA ALA A 59 -33.85 -1.67 11.22
C ALA A 59 -32.73 -1.98 10.24
N VAL A 60 -32.19 -3.19 10.29
CA VAL A 60 -31.21 -3.72 9.35
C VAL A 60 -31.84 -4.86 8.59
N ARG A 61 -31.60 -4.95 7.29
CA ARG A 61 -32.07 -6.06 6.47
C ARG A 61 -31.41 -7.38 6.90
N LYS A 62 -32.17 -8.48 6.85
CA LYS A 62 -31.59 -9.82 6.93
C LYS A 62 -30.69 -10.02 5.71
N LEU A 63 -29.47 -10.48 5.95
CA LEU A 63 -28.49 -10.74 4.90
C LEU A 63 -27.45 -11.76 5.36
N GLN A 64 -26.77 -12.35 4.39
CA GLN A 64 -25.57 -13.14 4.59
C GLN A 64 -24.50 -12.65 3.64
N ILE A 65 -23.27 -12.54 4.14
CA ILE A 65 -22.08 -12.17 3.38
C ILE A 65 -21.04 -13.25 3.61
N GLU A 66 -20.53 -13.80 2.51
CA GLU A 66 -19.33 -14.63 2.46
C GLU A 66 -18.28 -13.82 1.72
N ASP A 67 -17.13 -13.62 2.34
CA ASP A 67 -16.15 -12.69 1.78
C ASP A 67 -14.73 -13.10 2.12
N TYR A 68 -13.77 -12.72 1.27
CA TYR A 68 -12.36 -13.06 1.41
C TYR A 68 -11.48 -12.13 0.57
N ALA A 69 -10.19 -12.04 0.93
CA ALA A 69 -9.26 -11.12 0.28
C ALA A 69 -8.59 -11.71 -0.95
N SER A 70 -8.45 -10.91 -2.01
CA SER A 70 -7.61 -11.24 -3.17
C SER A 70 -6.12 -11.13 -2.83
N GLY A 71 -5.67 -10.01 -2.25
CA GLY A 71 -4.28 -9.77 -1.88
C GLY A 71 -3.95 -10.18 -0.44
N GLN A 72 -2.80 -10.82 -0.22
CA GLN A 72 -2.26 -11.14 1.11
C GLN A 72 -1.85 -9.85 1.84
N TYR A 73 -1.14 -8.96 1.16
CA TYR A 73 -0.73 -7.66 1.67
C TYR A 73 -1.57 -6.56 1.03
N ARG A 74 -2.14 -5.71 1.87
CA ARG A 74 -3.03 -4.62 1.47
C ARG A 74 -2.70 -3.42 2.34
N GLY A 75 -2.12 -2.37 1.77
CA GLY A 75 -1.69 -1.28 2.62
C GLY A 75 -1.01 -0.12 1.92
N PHE A 76 -0.18 0.56 2.69
CA PHE A 76 0.58 1.71 2.21
C PHE A 76 1.98 1.74 2.80
N ILE A 77 2.88 2.45 2.10
CA ILE A 77 4.27 2.63 2.50
C ILE A 77 4.61 4.12 2.50
N GLU A 78 5.12 4.64 3.60
CA GLU A 78 5.69 5.98 3.68
C GLU A 78 7.10 5.94 3.10
N GLY A 79 7.18 5.93 1.76
CA GLY A 79 8.42 5.74 1.03
C GLY A 79 8.83 6.92 0.15
N TYR A 80 8.11 8.04 0.22
CA TYR A 80 8.38 9.26 -0.53
C TYR A 80 9.57 10.03 0.05
N TYR A 81 10.19 10.88 -0.78
CA TYR A 81 11.16 11.89 -0.36
C TYR A 81 10.41 13.16 0.04
N GLY A 82 10.70 13.72 1.23
CA GLY A 82 10.04 14.90 1.74
C GLY A 82 9.87 14.90 3.26
N ILE A 83 8.94 15.72 3.75
CA ILE A 83 8.70 15.85 5.19
C ILE A 83 7.95 14.60 5.69
N PRO A 84 8.53 13.82 6.60
CA PRO A 84 7.86 12.67 7.18
C PRO A 84 6.55 13.07 7.90
N TRP A 85 5.54 12.21 7.82
CA TRP A 85 4.28 12.43 8.53
C TRP A 85 4.46 12.53 10.04
N SER A 86 3.54 13.20 10.71
CA SER A 86 3.45 13.17 12.17
C SER A 86 3.02 11.78 12.68
N VAL A 87 3.23 11.53 13.97
CA VAL A 87 2.75 10.28 14.60
C VAL A 87 1.23 10.20 14.54
N GLU A 88 0.55 11.32 14.73
CA GLU A 88 -0.90 11.46 14.65
C GLU A 88 -1.42 11.11 13.26
N ASP A 89 -0.79 11.62 12.22
CA ASP A 89 -1.15 11.32 10.82
C ASP A 89 -1.00 9.83 10.52
N ARG A 90 0.11 9.22 10.90
CA ARG A 90 0.35 7.79 10.72
C ARG A 90 -0.70 6.93 11.43
N ILE A 91 -1.05 7.28 12.67
CA ILE A 91 -2.11 6.62 13.43
C ILE A 91 -3.47 6.82 12.76
N SER A 92 -3.78 8.02 12.27
CA SER A 92 -5.00 8.32 11.51
C SER A 92 -5.12 7.45 10.28
N LEU A 93 -4.05 7.35 9.48
CA LEU A 93 -4.04 6.54 8.25
C LEU A 93 -4.13 5.04 8.55
N MET A 94 -3.47 4.52 9.59
CA MET A 94 -3.59 3.11 9.98
C MET A 94 -5.02 2.77 10.42
N LYS A 95 -5.67 3.62 11.21
CA LYS A 95 -7.07 3.44 11.62
C LYS A 95 -8.01 3.47 10.43
N PHE A 96 -7.84 4.46 9.54
CA PHE A 96 -8.61 4.55 8.31
C PHE A 96 -8.41 3.29 7.44
N GLY A 97 -7.17 2.88 7.20
CA GLY A 97 -6.88 1.68 6.43
C GLY A 97 -7.50 0.42 7.04
N GLY A 98 -7.41 0.25 8.36
CA GLY A 98 -7.98 -0.89 9.08
C GLY A 98 -9.52 -0.96 8.99
N ASP A 99 -10.20 0.20 9.01
CA ASP A 99 -11.66 0.29 8.81
C ASP A 99 -12.07 -0.29 7.43
N PHE A 100 -11.18 -0.25 6.43
CA PHE A 100 -11.38 -0.77 5.07
C PHE A 100 -10.53 -2.02 4.77
N LYS A 101 -10.14 -2.78 5.81
CA LYS A 101 -9.49 -4.08 5.72
C LYS A 101 -8.06 -4.05 5.15
N MET A 102 -7.36 -2.91 5.20
CA MET A 102 -5.92 -2.90 5.05
C MET A 102 -5.26 -3.60 6.23
N ASN A 103 -4.12 -4.25 5.99
CA ASN A 103 -3.42 -5.03 7.00
C ASN A 103 -1.95 -4.65 7.19
N MET A 104 -1.46 -3.60 6.50
CA MET A 104 -0.06 -3.20 6.58
C MET A 104 0.15 -1.71 6.36
N TYR A 105 0.96 -1.10 7.23
CA TYR A 105 1.63 0.17 7.02
C TYR A 105 3.14 -0.03 7.12
N ILE A 106 3.90 0.31 6.08
CA ILE A 106 5.36 0.23 6.08
C ILE A 106 5.94 1.60 6.40
N TYR A 107 6.64 1.69 7.53
CA TYR A 107 7.38 2.87 7.97
C TYR A 107 8.76 2.88 7.32
N ALA A 108 8.91 3.66 6.25
CA ALA A 108 10.14 3.77 5.48
C ALA A 108 10.44 5.23 5.01
N PRO A 109 10.20 6.26 5.85
CA PRO A 109 10.37 7.65 5.43
C PRO A 109 11.83 7.95 5.12
N LYS A 110 12.12 8.39 3.89
CA LYS A 110 13.50 8.59 3.39
C LYS A 110 14.30 9.62 4.21
N ASP A 111 13.62 10.59 4.80
CA ASP A 111 14.23 11.66 5.60
C ASP A 111 14.20 11.39 7.12
N GLU A 112 13.82 10.17 7.54
CA GLU A 112 13.91 9.73 8.93
C GLU A 112 15.31 9.12 9.20
N PRO A 113 16.09 9.70 10.12
CA PRO A 113 17.51 9.35 10.24
C PRO A 113 17.76 7.89 10.68
N TYR A 114 17.02 7.38 11.65
CA TYR A 114 17.26 6.03 12.22
C TYR A 114 16.88 4.88 11.28
N HIS A 115 16.00 5.15 10.32
CA HIS A 115 15.70 4.24 9.21
C HIS A 115 16.82 4.24 8.17
N ASN A 116 17.45 5.41 7.89
CA ASN A 116 18.30 5.64 6.74
C ASN A 116 19.71 6.16 7.15
N SER A 117 19.92 7.47 7.32
CA SER A 117 21.26 8.06 7.44
C SER A 117 22.01 7.67 8.72
N GLN A 118 21.30 7.41 9.80
CA GLN A 118 21.82 6.99 11.12
C GLN A 118 21.36 5.56 11.45
N TRP A 119 21.27 4.70 10.46
CA TRP A 119 20.73 3.35 10.64
C TRP A 119 21.53 2.49 11.65
N ARG A 120 22.79 2.84 11.93
CA ARG A 120 23.62 2.17 12.95
C ARG A 120 23.26 2.56 14.38
N GLU A 121 22.56 3.66 14.60
CA GLU A 121 22.20 4.14 15.93
C GLU A 121 20.89 3.53 16.40
N LEU A 122 20.80 3.16 17.67
CA LEU A 122 19.54 2.75 18.28
C LEU A 122 18.63 3.97 18.45
N TYR A 123 17.32 3.73 18.44
CA TYR A 123 16.35 4.78 18.73
C TYR A 123 16.51 5.29 20.16
N PRO A 124 16.54 6.61 20.41
CA PRO A 124 16.42 7.15 21.74
C PRO A 124 15.02 6.90 22.32
N ALA A 125 14.89 7.04 23.65
CA ALA A 125 13.69 6.59 24.37
C ALA A 125 12.39 7.28 23.93
N ASP A 126 12.45 8.58 23.63
CA ASP A 126 11.32 9.38 23.14
C ASP A 126 10.83 8.90 21.75
N ARG A 127 11.76 8.69 20.81
CA ARG A 127 11.43 8.19 19.48
C ARG A 127 10.96 6.74 19.50
N LEU A 128 11.50 5.94 20.42
CA LEU A 128 11.04 4.56 20.62
C LEU A 128 9.62 4.50 21.19
N GLU A 129 9.25 5.46 22.04
CA GLU A 129 7.88 5.61 22.54
C GLU A 129 6.89 5.98 21.42
N GLU A 130 7.27 6.85 20.49
CA GLU A 130 6.47 7.14 19.28
C GLU A 130 6.23 5.88 18.44
N ILE A 131 7.27 5.05 18.25
CA ILE A 131 7.15 3.77 17.55
C ILE A 131 6.18 2.84 18.31
N ARG A 132 6.27 2.77 19.63
CA ARG A 132 5.36 1.96 20.45
C ARG A 132 3.90 2.37 20.28
N GLN A 133 3.60 3.68 20.19
CA GLN A 133 2.25 4.18 19.94
C GLN A 133 1.73 3.76 18.55
N MET A 134 2.58 3.84 17.52
CA MET A 134 2.22 3.40 16.17
C MET A 134 2.01 1.88 16.11
N VAL A 135 2.84 1.09 16.80
CA VAL A 135 2.67 -0.37 16.92
C VAL A 135 1.32 -0.69 17.56
N GLN A 136 0.96 -0.01 18.66
CA GLN A 136 -0.34 -0.20 19.32
C GLN A 136 -1.51 0.15 18.40
N ALA A 137 -1.42 1.27 17.67
CA ALA A 137 -2.44 1.66 16.70
C ALA A 137 -2.59 0.62 15.58
N GLY A 138 -1.48 0.04 15.13
CA GLY A 138 -1.48 -1.04 14.14
C GLY A 138 -2.12 -2.34 14.66
N GLN A 139 -1.92 -2.67 15.92
CA GLN A 139 -2.58 -3.81 16.58
C GLN A 139 -4.09 -3.60 16.71
N ASP A 140 -4.51 -2.41 17.14
CA ASP A 140 -5.91 -2.06 17.37
C ASP A 140 -6.71 -2.00 16.05
N SER A 141 -6.09 -1.52 14.98
CA SER A 141 -6.70 -1.36 13.66
C SER A 141 -6.51 -2.56 12.73
N LYS A 142 -5.70 -3.54 13.11
CA LYS A 142 -5.22 -4.64 12.24
C LYS A 142 -4.45 -4.17 10.99
N CYS A 143 -4.17 -2.86 10.87
CA CYS A 143 -3.24 -2.30 9.88
C CYS A 143 -1.83 -2.31 10.49
N ARG A 144 -1.17 -3.44 10.42
CA ARG A 144 0.10 -3.75 11.11
C ARG A 144 1.19 -2.74 10.79
N PHE A 145 1.84 -2.23 11.82
CA PHE A 145 3.04 -1.42 11.69
C PHE A 145 4.22 -2.31 11.28
N ALA A 146 4.79 -2.06 10.10
CA ALA A 146 5.99 -2.69 9.60
C ALA A 146 7.14 -1.67 9.56
N TRP A 147 8.28 -2.02 10.13
CA TRP A 147 9.43 -1.12 10.19
C TRP A 147 10.48 -1.49 9.15
N ALA A 148 10.98 -0.47 8.41
CA ALA A 148 12.00 -0.66 7.39
C ALA A 148 13.37 -0.16 7.86
N ILE A 149 14.45 -0.78 7.31
CA ILE A 149 15.84 -0.30 7.42
C ILE A 149 16.46 -0.20 6.04
N HIS A 150 17.21 0.89 5.80
CA HIS A 150 17.92 1.12 4.55
C HIS A 150 19.44 1.27 4.76
N PRO A 151 20.19 0.15 4.92
CA PRO A 151 21.60 0.19 5.28
C PRO A 151 22.54 0.34 4.07
N PHE A 152 22.02 0.67 2.87
CA PHE A 152 22.79 0.73 1.64
C PHE A 152 22.90 2.12 1.03
N MET A 153 22.06 3.07 1.44
CA MET A 153 22.02 4.41 0.85
C MET A 153 23.07 5.34 1.46
N HIS A 154 23.11 5.47 2.79
CA HIS A 154 24.04 6.33 3.51
C HIS A 154 24.94 5.50 4.40
N SER A 155 26.27 5.78 4.36
CA SER A 155 27.25 4.97 5.12
C SER A 155 27.04 3.47 4.91
N ALA A 156 26.96 3.07 3.64
CA ALA A 156 26.54 1.74 3.22
C ALA A 156 27.32 0.62 3.89
N ILE A 157 26.63 -0.46 4.23
CA ILE A 157 27.26 -1.72 4.61
C ILE A 157 28.14 -2.24 3.48
N THR A 158 29.31 -2.74 3.83
CA THR A 158 30.29 -3.30 2.90
C THR A 158 30.67 -4.72 3.31
N ALA A 159 31.34 -5.45 2.42
CA ALA A 159 31.85 -6.80 2.75
C ALA A 159 32.82 -6.77 3.95
N SER A 160 33.61 -5.69 4.11
CA SER A 160 34.57 -5.55 5.21
C SER A 160 33.93 -5.14 6.55
N THR A 161 32.79 -4.47 6.53
CA THR A 161 32.08 -4.03 7.74
C THR A 161 30.94 -4.98 8.12
N TYR A 162 30.62 -5.95 7.26
CA TYR A 162 29.41 -6.78 7.34
C TYR A 162 29.12 -7.36 8.73
N ASP A 163 30.09 -8.05 9.33
CA ASP A 163 29.85 -8.76 10.59
C ASP A 163 29.64 -7.82 11.78
N ALA A 164 30.24 -6.64 11.74
CA ALA A 164 30.00 -5.58 12.72
C ALA A 164 28.64 -4.92 12.51
N ASP A 165 28.31 -4.61 11.26
CA ASP A 165 27.07 -3.96 10.84
C ASP A 165 25.86 -4.88 11.08
N LEU A 166 25.97 -6.17 10.80
CA LEU A 166 24.91 -7.15 11.09
C LEU A 166 24.56 -7.15 12.58
N LYS A 167 25.56 -7.11 13.47
CA LYS A 167 25.31 -7.06 14.92
C LYS A 167 24.53 -5.81 15.32
N VAL A 168 24.82 -4.69 14.70
CA VAL A 168 24.12 -3.42 14.94
C VAL A 168 22.67 -3.50 14.45
N ILE A 169 22.44 -4.04 13.24
CA ILE A 169 21.10 -4.23 12.69
C ILE A 169 20.28 -5.16 13.59
N ILE A 170 20.85 -6.30 14.01
CA ILE A 170 20.17 -7.22 14.92
C ILE A 170 19.84 -6.55 16.26
N ALA A 171 20.74 -5.76 16.83
CA ALA A 171 20.47 -5.02 18.07
C ALA A 171 19.30 -4.04 17.91
N LYS A 172 19.20 -3.37 16.77
CA LYS A 172 18.06 -2.48 16.45
C LYS A 172 16.77 -3.28 16.23
N PHE A 173 16.82 -4.42 15.56
CA PHE A 173 15.67 -5.30 15.40
C PHE A 173 15.17 -5.81 16.76
N GLU A 174 16.07 -6.19 17.67
CA GLU A 174 15.72 -6.56 19.05
C GLU A 174 15.07 -5.40 19.82
N GLN A 175 15.61 -4.19 19.69
CA GLN A 175 15.01 -3.01 20.31
C GLN A 175 13.56 -2.81 19.84
N LEU A 176 13.32 -2.89 18.54
CA LEU A 176 12.00 -2.71 17.94
C LEU A 176 11.05 -3.89 18.24
N TYR A 177 11.56 -5.11 18.22
CA TYR A 177 10.81 -6.29 18.62
C TYR A 177 10.29 -6.16 20.06
N ASN A 178 11.11 -5.65 20.98
CA ASN A 178 10.75 -5.47 22.39
C ASN A 178 9.66 -4.42 22.61
N VAL A 179 9.45 -3.48 21.69
CA VAL A 179 8.31 -2.54 21.72
C VAL A 179 7.12 -3.00 20.87
N GLY A 180 7.17 -4.22 20.35
CA GLY A 180 6.03 -4.88 19.70
C GLY A 180 6.05 -4.92 18.18
N VAL A 181 7.09 -4.43 17.49
CA VAL A 181 7.22 -4.61 16.05
C VAL A 181 7.31 -6.11 15.71
N ARG A 182 6.52 -6.56 14.74
CA ARG A 182 6.47 -7.95 14.28
C ARG A 182 6.65 -8.12 12.77
N GLN A 183 6.80 -7.02 12.03
CA GLN A 183 7.07 -7.03 10.61
C GLN A 183 8.25 -6.12 10.31
N PHE A 184 9.23 -6.65 9.58
CA PHE A 184 10.45 -5.95 9.23
C PHE A 184 10.64 -5.90 7.71
N VAL A 185 11.23 -4.82 7.22
CA VAL A 185 11.51 -4.60 5.81
C VAL A 185 12.98 -4.21 5.65
N LEU A 186 13.68 -4.85 4.74
CA LEU A 186 15.01 -4.44 4.31
C LEU A 186 14.90 -3.69 2.99
N SER A 187 15.44 -2.47 2.91
CA SER A 187 15.45 -1.65 1.71
C SER A 187 16.85 -1.57 1.10
N ALA A 188 16.91 -1.70 -0.23
CA ALA A 188 18.11 -1.51 -1.05
C ALA A 188 17.83 -0.66 -2.30
N ASP A 189 16.62 -0.10 -2.42
CA ASP A 189 16.22 0.81 -3.49
C ASP A 189 17.07 2.09 -3.49
N ASP A 190 17.23 2.70 -4.65
CA ASP A 190 17.98 3.94 -4.88
C ASP A 190 19.42 3.92 -4.35
N ALA A 191 20.03 2.75 -4.21
CA ALA A 191 21.37 2.57 -3.68
C ALA A 191 22.24 1.72 -4.58
N ALA A 192 23.54 2.04 -4.64
CA ALA A 192 24.55 1.19 -5.27
C ALA A 192 24.91 -0.01 -4.36
N GLY A 193 25.48 -1.06 -4.93
CA GLY A 193 25.99 -2.20 -4.17
C GLY A 193 25.90 -3.52 -4.91
N LYS A 194 26.47 -4.55 -4.27
CA LYS A 194 26.48 -5.90 -4.82
C LYS A 194 25.27 -6.70 -4.40
N VAL A 195 24.59 -7.29 -5.36
CA VAL A 195 23.43 -8.15 -5.08
C VAL A 195 23.76 -9.32 -4.14
N SER A 196 24.96 -9.87 -4.23
CA SER A 196 25.45 -10.92 -3.32
C SER A 196 25.44 -10.48 -1.85
N LEU A 197 25.76 -9.20 -1.58
CA LEU A 197 25.73 -8.64 -0.24
C LEU A 197 24.27 -8.44 0.25
N HIS A 198 23.38 -7.97 -0.65
CA HIS A 198 21.96 -7.84 -0.35
C HIS A 198 21.34 -9.20 0.00
N ALA A 199 21.61 -10.23 -0.81
CA ALA A 199 21.11 -11.58 -0.56
C ALA A 199 21.66 -12.20 0.73
N ARG A 200 22.94 -11.95 1.05
CA ARG A 200 23.53 -12.37 2.33
C ARG A 200 22.81 -11.72 3.51
N LEU A 201 22.55 -10.42 3.46
CA LEU A 201 21.85 -9.72 4.54
C LEU A 201 20.40 -10.19 4.66
N CYS A 202 19.69 -10.36 3.54
CA CYS A 202 18.34 -10.95 3.54
C CYS A 202 18.33 -12.31 4.25
N LYS A 203 19.30 -13.19 3.95
CA LYS A 203 19.42 -14.52 4.56
C LYS A 203 19.59 -14.45 6.08
N ASP A 204 20.48 -13.58 6.55
CA ASP A 204 20.79 -13.49 7.97
C ASP A 204 19.61 -12.84 8.74
N LEU A 205 18.92 -11.85 8.16
CA LEU A 205 17.74 -11.23 8.76
C LEU A 205 16.50 -12.14 8.71
N ASP A 206 16.29 -12.89 7.63
CA ASP A 206 15.23 -13.92 7.55
C ASP A 206 15.42 -15.00 8.63
N ALA A 207 16.65 -15.45 8.82
CA ALA A 207 16.97 -16.39 9.90
C ALA A 207 16.66 -15.81 11.30
N TRP A 208 16.96 -14.52 11.51
CA TRP A 208 16.58 -13.84 12.75
C TRP A 208 15.04 -13.76 12.90
N CYS A 209 14.30 -13.34 11.88
CA CYS A 209 12.84 -13.30 11.90
C CYS A 209 12.25 -14.68 12.30
N LYS A 210 12.70 -15.73 11.63
CA LYS A 210 12.26 -17.11 11.90
C LYS A 210 12.59 -17.58 13.32
N SER A 211 13.70 -17.12 13.87
CA SER A 211 14.11 -17.49 15.25
C SER A 211 13.17 -16.97 16.34
N LYS A 212 12.36 -15.94 16.04
CA LYS A 212 11.41 -15.33 16.97
C LYS A 212 10.10 -16.10 17.07
N GLY A 213 9.67 -16.77 16.02
CA GLY A 213 8.45 -17.60 15.98
C GLY A 213 7.15 -16.81 15.86
N ASP A 214 7.14 -15.49 16.16
CA ASP A 214 6.00 -14.58 16.07
C ASP A 214 6.25 -13.34 15.20
N VAL A 215 7.39 -13.32 14.50
CA VAL A 215 7.73 -12.31 13.49
C VAL A 215 7.31 -12.82 12.11
N TYR A 216 6.68 -11.96 11.34
CA TYR A 216 6.27 -12.26 9.96
C TYR A 216 7.47 -12.35 9.02
N ASN A 217 7.25 -12.92 7.85
CA ASN A 217 8.26 -13.01 6.80
C ASN A 217 8.93 -11.66 6.53
N LEU A 218 10.25 -11.66 6.36
CA LEU A 218 10.99 -10.46 5.99
C LEU A 218 10.54 -9.97 4.62
N CYS A 219 10.19 -8.68 4.50
CA CYS A 219 9.99 -8.03 3.21
C CYS A 219 11.31 -7.43 2.74
N PHE A 220 11.55 -7.48 1.44
CA PHE A 220 12.75 -6.91 0.83
C PHE A 220 12.39 -6.01 -0.35
N VAL A 221 12.82 -4.75 -0.28
CA VAL A 221 12.80 -3.82 -1.42
C VAL A 221 14.13 -3.96 -2.15
N PRO A 222 14.18 -4.62 -3.31
CA PRO A 222 15.44 -4.88 -3.99
C PRO A 222 16.01 -3.61 -4.63
N GLN A 223 17.32 -3.61 -4.89
CA GLN A 223 17.98 -2.58 -5.69
C GLN A 223 17.41 -2.54 -7.11
N VAL A 224 17.20 -3.70 -7.72
CA VAL A 224 16.46 -3.84 -8.98
C VAL A 224 14.98 -4.00 -8.64
N TYR A 225 14.35 -2.93 -8.21
CA TYR A 225 12.93 -2.90 -7.81
C TYR A 225 11.98 -2.71 -9.01
N CYS A 226 12.52 -2.42 -10.20
CA CYS A 226 11.77 -2.40 -11.45
C CYS A 226 12.63 -2.96 -12.60
N ALA A 227 12.00 -3.37 -13.70
CA ALA A 227 12.73 -3.94 -14.83
C ALA A 227 13.75 -2.97 -15.43
N GLY A 228 13.42 -1.67 -15.47
CA GLY A 228 14.32 -0.63 -15.96
C GLY A 228 15.60 -0.45 -15.16
N ALA A 229 15.57 -0.75 -13.86
CA ALA A 229 16.68 -0.50 -12.94
C ALA A 229 17.94 -1.31 -13.28
N VAL A 230 17.82 -2.44 -13.93
CA VAL A 230 18.96 -3.25 -14.38
C VAL A 230 19.90 -2.50 -15.36
N ASN A 231 19.37 -1.49 -16.05
CA ASN A 231 20.12 -0.66 -16.99
C ASN A 231 20.81 0.55 -16.34
N TRP A 232 20.60 0.78 -15.06
CA TRP A 232 21.23 1.86 -14.34
C TRP A 232 22.63 1.45 -13.92
N SER A 233 23.60 1.86 -14.73
CA SER A 233 24.98 1.33 -14.76
C SER A 233 25.76 1.44 -13.45
N SER A 234 25.35 2.28 -12.52
CA SER A 234 25.98 2.45 -11.20
C SER A 234 25.43 1.52 -10.12
N TRP A 235 24.37 0.76 -10.40
CA TRP A 235 23.60 0.10 -9.35
C TRP A 235 23.97 -1.36 -9.13
N SER A 236 24.24 -2.13 -10.17
CA SER A 236 24.47 -3.57 -10.01
C SER A 236 25.94 -3.98 -9.84
N GLU A 237 26.88 -3.05 -9.93
CA GLU A 237 28.33 -3.31 -9.93
C GLU A 237 28.75 -4.50 -10.82
N GLY A 238 27.96 -4.77 -11.87
CA GLY A 238 28.22 -5.83 -12.85
C GLY A 238 27.84 -7.26 -12.42
N GLU A 239 27.28 -7.45 -11.22
CA GLU A 239 26.86 -8.79 -10.74
C GLU A 239 25.52 -9.28 -11.32
N ALA A 240 24.66 -8.37 -11.79
CA ALA A 240 23.38 -8.73 -12.39
C ALA A 240 23.17 -7.96 -13.70
N GLN A 241 23.25 -8.67 -14.82
CA GLN A 241 23.07 -8.10 -16.14
C GLN A 241 21.63 -8.14 -16.64
N THR A 242 20.77 -8.89 -15.97
CA THR A 242 19.34 -9.00 -16.26
C THR A 242 18.55 -9.05 -14.96
N VAL A 243 17.26 -8.73 -15.04
CA VAL A 243 16.33 -8.82 -13.88
C VAL A 243 16.33 -10.24 -13.31
N ALA A 244 16.26 -11.26 -14.17
CA ALA A 244 16.29 -12.66 -13.74
C ALA A 244 17.60 -13.03 -13.04
N ASN A 245 18.77 -12.57 -13.54
CA ASN A 245 20.05 -12.81 -12.87
C ASN A 245 20.12 -12.14 -11.50
N TYR A 246 19.53 -10.97 -11.34
CA TYR A 246 19.42 -10.32 -10.04
C TYR A 246 18.62 -11.18 -9.05
N PHE A 247 17.40 -11.57 -9.42
CA PHE A 247 16.52 -12.34 -8.53
C PHE A 247 16.98 -13.77 -8.29
N LYS A 248 17.82 -14.34 -9.13
CA LYS A 248 18.45 -15.66 -8.90
C LYS A 248 19.20 -15.74 -7.57
N HIS A 249 19.76 -14.65 -7.08
CA HIS A 249 20.43 -14.60 -5.78
C HIS A 249 19.49 -14.83 -4.58
N PHE A 250 18.18 -14.72 -4.78
CA PHE A 250 17.15 -14.88 -3.76
C PHE A 250 16.35 -16.20 -3.88
N GLU A 251 16.69 -17.08 -4.83
CA GLU A 251 15.99 -18.36 -5.03
C GLU A 251 16.02 -19.27 -3.78
N SER A 252 17.11 -19.22 -3.01
CA SER A 252 17.25 -19.97 -1.77
C SER A 252 16.52 -19.37 -0.57
N LEU A 253 15.81 -18.27 -0.75
CA LEU A 253 15.10 -17.50 0.28
C LEU A 253 13.60 -17.40 -0.05
N PRO A 254 12.86 -18.51 -0.12
CA PRO A 254 11.47 -18.52 -0.61
C PRO A 254 10.52 -17.70 0.26
N ASP A 255 10.82 -17.53 1.55
CA ASP A 255 9.98 -16.84 2.52
C ASP A 255 10.29 -15.33 2.62
N VAL A 256 11.32 -14.82 1.95
CA VAL A 256 11.58 -13.38 1.85
C VAL A 256 10.64 -12.79 0.81
N GLU A 257 9.76 -11.88 1.22
CA GLU A 257 8.77 -11.26 0.34
C GLU A 257 9.40 -10.18 -0.54
N LEU A 258 9.49 -10.44 -1.84
CA LEU A 258 10.16 -9.54 -2.79
C LEU A 258 9.21 -8.45 -3.27
N MET A 259 9.57 -7.18 -3.02
CA MET A 259 8.79 -6.02 -3.46
C MET A 259 9.21 -5.59 -4.87
N TRP A 260 8.24 -5.07 -5.64
CA TRP A 260 8.40 -4.77 -7.06
C TRP A 260 7.51 -3.60 -7.48
N THR A 261 8.06 -2.62 -8.22
CA THR A 261 7.26 -1.48 -8.70
C THR A 261 6.72 -1.66 -10.13
N GLY A 262 7.16 -2.68 -10.85
CA GLY A 262 6.76 -2.95 -12.23
C GLY A 262 7.88 -2.77 -13.24
N GLU A 263 7.55 -2.43 -14.47
CA GLU A 263 8.53 -2.29 -15.54
C GLU A 263 9.35 -0.99 -15.41
N SER A 264 8.84 -0.01 -14.66
CA SER A 264 9.53 1.24 -14.33
C SER A 264 9.26 1.66 -12.87
N VAL A 265 9.90 2.74 -12.40
CA VAL A 265 9.75 3.29 -11.05
C VAL A 265 8.28 3.53 -10.70
N CYS A 266 7.56 4.24 -11.57
CA CYS A 266 6.12 4.44 -11.47
C CYS A 266 5.47 3.64 -12.60
N TYR A 267 4.78 2.57 -12.23
CA TYR A 267 4.14 1.69 -13.20
C TYR A 267 2.78 1.20 -12.66
N PRO A 268 1.77 1.09 -13.52
CA PRO A 268 0.46 0.63 -13.08
C PRO A 268 0.47 -0.85 -12.69
N ALA A 269 -0.44 -1.24 -11.81
CA ALA A 269 -0.68 -2.63 -11.48
C ALA A 269 -1.36 -3.33 -12.67
N ARG A 270 -0.57 -4.08 -13.46
CA ARG A 270 -1.00 -4.78 -14.68
C ARG A 270 -0.81 -6.28 -14.55
N GLN A 271 -1.70 -7.06 -15.12
CA GLN A 271 -1.57 -8.50 -15.18
C GLN A 271 -0.25 -8.93 -15.84
N SER A 272 0.18 -8.22 -16.88
CA SER A 272 1.44 -8.47 -17.54
C SER A 272 2.64 -8.32 -16.61
N THR A 273 2.64 -7.31 -15.73
CA THR A 273 3.69 -7.07 -14.73
C THR A 273 3.82 -8.24 -13.76
N PHE A 274 2.70 -8.72 -13.22
CA PHE A 274 2.70 -9.86 -12.29
C PHE A 274 3.12 -11.15 -12.97
N ASN A 275 2.67 -11.36 -14.22
CA ASN A 275 3.08 -12.52 -15.02
C ASN A 275 4.57 -12.46 -15.36
N ASN A 276 5.12 -11.30 -15.73
CA ASN A 276 6.56 -11.15 -16.01
C ASN A 276 7.38 -11.41 -14.75
N PHE A 277 7.00 -10.85 -13.61
CA PHE A 277 7.70 -11.10 -12.35
C PHE A 277 7.72 -12.59 -12.00
N LYS A 278 6.57 -13.26 -12.06
CA LYS A 278 6.43 -14.68 -11.72
C LYS A 278 7.17 -15.59 -12.71
N ASN A 279 6.97 -15.37 -14.00
CA ASN A 279 7.38 -16.35 -15.02
C ASN A 279 8.75 -16.05 -15.63
N SER A 280 9.14 -14.76 -15.69
CA SER A 280 10.35 -14.34 -16.40
C SER A 280 11.48 -13.92 -15.46
N TYR A 281 11.17 -13.44 -14.25
CA TYR A 281 12.17 -12.83 -13.37
C TYR A 281 12.48 -13.68 -12.13
N THR A 282 11.50 -14.39 -11.56
CA THR A 282 11.66 -15.02 -10.23
C THR A 282 11.37 -16.52 -10.19
N ASN A 283 11.17 -17.17 -11.32
CA ASN A 283 10.92 -18.62 -11.40
C ASN A 283 9.74 -19.08 -10.52
N GLY A 284 8.61 -18.39 -10.61
CA GLY A 284 7.34 -18.80 -9.99
C GLY A 284 6.89 -18.00 -8.77
N ARG A 285 7.63 -16.99 -8.30
CA ARG A 285 7.23 -16.17 -7.14
C ARG A 285 6.24 -15.09 -7.54
N GLU A 286 5.26 -14.86 -6.70
CA GLU A 286 4.33 -13.74 -6.87
C GLU A 286 4.96 -12.44 -6.38
N ALA A 287 4.64 -11.32 -7.05
CA ALA A 287 5.14 -10.01 -6.66
C ALA A 287 4.34 -9.41 -5.50
N PHE A 288 5.06 -8.84 -4.54
CA PHE A 288 4.50 -7.88 -3.59
C PHE A 288 4.72 -6.46 -4.16
N MET A 289 3.66 -5.83 -4.68
CA MET A 289 3.79 -4.58 -5.40
C MET A 289 3.96 -3.39 -4.48
N TRP A 290 4.97 -2.57 -4.74
CA TRP A 290 5.08 -1.18 -4.30
C TRP A 290 4.57 -0.28 -5.44
N LEU A 291 3.39 0.26 -5.29
CA LEU A 291 2.79 1.14 -6.30
C LEU A 291 3.16 2.60 -6.02
N ASN A 292 3.94 3.22 -6.88
CA ASN A 292 4.25 4.66 -6.82
C ASN A 292 3.09 5.49 -7.40
N TRP A 293 1.98 5.52 -6.69
CA TRP A 293 0.78 6.31 -6.87
C TRP A 293 0.04 6.40 -5.52
N PRO A 294 -0.43 7.56 -5.10
CA PRO A 294 -0.41 8.89 -5.74
C PRO A 294 0.80 9.75 -5.36
N VAL A 295 1.93 9.16 -5.03
CA VAL A 295 3.14 9.88 -4.59
C VAL A 295 3.41 11.16 -5.39
N ASN A 296 3.75 12.25 -4.69
CA ASN A 296 3.96 13.57 -5.27
C ASN A 296 5.33 14.20 -4.94
N ASP A 297 6.30 13.39 -4.56
CA ASP A 297 7.65 13.85 -4.16
C ASP A 297 8.46 14.48 -5.31
N VAL A 298 8.06 14.28 -6.56
CA VAL A 298 8.58 15.02 -7.73
C VAL A 298 8.00 16.44 -7.81
N ASN A 299 6.81 16.67 -7.25
CA ASN A 299 6.14 17.98 -7.22
C ASN A 299 5.20 18.07 -6.01
N HIS A 300 5.75 18.39 -4.84
CA HIS A 300 5.03 18.44 -3.56
C HIS A 300 3.84 19.42 -3.52
N ALA A 301 3.82 20.40 -4.44
CA ALA A 301 2.70 21.36 -4.56
C ALA A 301 1.47 20.76 -5.23
N ARG A 302 1.55 19.54 -5.79
CA ARG A 302 0.45 18.91 -6.50
C ARG A 302 -0.19 17.80 -5.66
N LEU A 303 -1.50 17.89 -5.48
CA LEU A 303 -2.29 16.79 -4.93
C LEU A 303 -2.76 15.88 -6.08
N VAL A 304 -2.76 14.58 -5.83
CA VAL A 304 -3.27 13.55 -6.73
C VAL A 304 -4.32 12.76 -5.98
N MET A 305 -5.59 13.07 -6.21
CA MET A 305 -6.74 12.57 -5.46
C MET A 305 -7.79 11.91 -6.37
N GLY A 306 -7.38 11.50 -7.57
CA GLY A 306 -8.25 10.85 -8.55
C GLY A 306 -8.58 9.39 -8.23
N PRO A 307 -9.43 8.78 -9.06
CA PRO A 307 -9.74 7.36 -8.96
C PRO A 307 -8.52 6.50 -9.29
N GLY A 308 -8.43 5.32 -8.68
CA GLY A 308 -7.50 4.28 -9.11
C GLY A 308 -8.05 3.54 -10.33
N ASP A 309 -8.25 4.23 -11.44
CA ASP A 309 -8.87 3.68 -12.65
C ASP A 309 -7.97 2.65 -13.38
N SER A 310 -8.42 2.16 -14.52
CA SER A 310 -7.69 1.18 -15.32
C SER A 310 -6.33 1.66 -15.84
N ALA A 311 -6.02 2.96 -15.77
CA ALA A 311 -4.67 3.47 -16.03
C ALA A 311 -3.70 3.16 -14.88
N ILE A 312 -4.20 2.84 -13.68
CA ILE A 312 -3.43 2.59 -12.46
C ILE A 312 -3.63 1.15 -11.96
N LEU A 313 -4.88 0.71 -11.82
CA LEU A 313 -5.27 -0.57 -11.24
C LEU A 313 -6.06 -1.41 -12.27
N GLU A 314 -5.47 -2.45 -12.80
CA GLU A 314 -6.15 -3.35 -13.72
C GLU A 314 -7.04 -4.32 -12.94
N LYS A 315 -8.33 -4.34 -13.27
CA LYS A 315 -9.33 -5.22 -12.67
C LYS A 315 -9.01 -6.69 -12.92
N GLY A 316 -9.26 -7.55 -11.94
CA GLY A 316 -9.20 -9.00 -12.09
C GLY A 316 -7.79 -9.58 -12.06
N LEU A 317 -6.83 -8.93 -11.41
CA LEU A 317 -5.46 -9.43 -11.29
C LEU A 317 -5.39 -10.80 -10.62
N THR A 318 -4.59 -11.67 -11.20
CA THR A 318 -4.15 -12.97 -10.67
C THR A 318 -2.64 -12.99 -10.50
N ASN A 319 -2.08 -13.99 -9.83
CA ASN A 319 -0.66 -14.03 -9.45
C ASN A 319 -0.23 -12.79 -8.62
N PHE A 320 -1.14 -12.34 -7.80
CA PHE A 320 -1.10 -11.11 -7.04
C PHE A 320 -0.89 -11.44 -5.55
N MET A 321 0.34 -11.23 -5.05
CA MET A 321 0.63 -11.41 -3.63
C MET A 321 -0.03 -10.30 -2.80
N GLY A 322 0.12 -9.05 -3.23
CA GLY A 322 -0.42 -7.90 -2.53
C GLY A 322 0.12 -6.59 -3.08
N ILE A 323 -0.35 -5.50 -2.50
CA ILE A 323 0.02 -4.15 -2.90
C ILE A 323 0.11 -3.22 -1.69
N VAL A 324 1.15 -2.38 -1.68
CA VAL A 324 1.23 -1.17 -0.87
C VAL A 324 1.38 0.03 -1.79
N THR A 325 0.55 1.03 -1.58
CA THR A 325 0.67 2.29 -2.30
C THR A 325 1.66 3.21 -1.61
N ASN A 326 2.45 3.98 -2.38
CA ASN A 326 3.26 5.08 -1.89
C ASN A 326 2.44 6.37 -2.01
N PRO A 327 1.94 6.94 -0.89
CA PRO A 327 0.94 8.00 -0.94
C PRO A 327 1.56 9.38 -1.08
N LEU A 328 0.70 10.41 -0.93
CA LEU A 328 1.11 11.82 -0.92
C LEU A 328 1.87 12.16 0.37
N GLU A 329 2.74 13.17 0.31
CA GLU A 329 3.29 13.82 1.51
C GLU A 329 2.17 14.37 2.42
N GLN A 330 1.02 14.74 1.87
CA GLN A 330 -0.17 15.19 2.58
C GLN A 330 -1.03 13.98 3.04
N ALA A 331 -0.92 13.64 4.31
CA ALA A 331 -1.51 12.44 4.89
C ALA A 331 -3.03 12.34 4.67
N GLU A 332 -3.79 13.37 5.01
CA GLU A 332 -5.26 13.33 4.90
C GLU A 332 -5.73 13.22 3.42
N ALA A 333 -5.06 13.91 2.49
CA ALA A 333 -5.35 13.80 1.06
C ALA A 333 -5.06 12.38 0.51
N SER A 334 -4.14 11.66 1.12
CA SER A 334 -3.80 10.28 0.75
C SER A 334 -4.93 9.29 0.98
N LYS A 335 -5.91 9.61 1.82
CA LYS A 335 -7.04 8.72 2.13
C LYS A 335 -7.87 8.35 0.89
N THR A 336 -7.92 9.19 -0.13
CA THR A 336 -8.59 8.86 -1.41
C THR A 336 -7.95 7.64 -2.06
N ALA A 337 -6.63 7.63 -2.18
CA ALA A 337 -5.90 6.50 -2.74
C ALA A 337 -5.91 5.28 -1.80
N LEU A 338 -5.80 5.49 -0.49
CA LEU A 338 -5.86 4.39 0.48
C LEU A 338 -7.20 3.65 0.38
N PHE A 339 -8.32 4.37 0.23
CA PHE A 339 -9.62 3.74 0.05
C PHE A 339 -9.68 2.89 -1.23
N ALA A 340 -9.22 3.44 -2.35
CA ALA A 340 -9.17 2.72 -3.63
C ALA A 340 -8.30 1.46 -3.56
N ILE A 341 -7.13 1.54 -2.93
CA ILE A 341 -6.22 0.40 -2.75
C ILE A 341 -6.82 -0.66 -1.81
N ALA A 342 -7.50 -0.24 -0.73
CA ALA A 342 -8.15 -1.15 0.18
C ALA A 342 -9.24 -1.96 -0.53
N ASP A 343 -10.11 -1.30 -1.29
CA ASP A 343 -11.18 -1.91 -2.06
C ASP A 343 -10.62 -2.84 -3.17
N PHE A 344 -9.69 -2.34 -3.97
CA PHE A 344 -9.02 -3.10 -5.02
C PHE A 344 -8.32 -4.35 -4.49
N ALA A 345 -7.49 -4.22 -3.47
CA ALA A 345 -6.69 -5.33 -2.97
C ALA A 345 -7.54 -6.37 -2.20
N TRP A 346 -8.71 -5.96 -1.71
CA TRP A 346 -9.68 -6.88 -1.13
C TRP A 346 -10.35 -7.73 -2.21
N ASN A 347 -10.85 -7.12 -3.28
CA ASN A 347 -11.54 -7.84 -4.36
C ASN A 347 -11.16 -7.27 -5.74
N THR A 348 -10.06 -7.76 -6.33
CA THR A 348 -9.60 -7.33 -7.65
C THR A 348 -10.60 -7.64 -8.76
N ALA A 349 -11.41 -8.72 -8.61
CA ALA A 349 -12.32 -9.21 -9.64
C ALA A 349 -13.52 -8.28 -9.85
N ASP A 350 -14.05 -7.68 -8.77
CA ASP A 350 -15.24 -6.84 -8.83
C ASP A 350 -14.94 -5.35 -8.65
N PHE A 351 -13.67 -4.97 -8.54
CA PHE A 351 -13.27 -3.57 -8.37
C PHE A 351 -13.84 -2.67 -9.48
N ASP A 352 -14.47 -1.59 -9.06
CA ASP A 352 -14.99 -0.52 -9.92
C ASP A 352 -14.43 0.81 -9.41
N ALA A 353 -13.48 1.35 -10.14
CA ALA A 353 -12.70 2.50 -9.71
C ALA A 353 -13.54 3.77 -9.48
N GLU A 354 -14.47 4.06 -10.39
CA GLU A 354 -15.32 5.25 -10.29
C GLU A 354 -16.30 5.12 -9.12
N LYS A 355 -16.89 3.94 -8.96
CA LYS A 355 -17.78 3.67 -7.84
C LYS A 355 -17.03 3.71 -6.50
N SER A 356 -15.86 3.08 -6.43
CA SER A 356 -15.00 3.09 -5.25
C SER A 356 -14.63 4.52 -4.87
N TRP A 357 -14.21 5.32 -5.84
CA TRP A 357 -13.84 6.72 -5.64
C TRP A 357 -15.00 7.55 -5.10
N ALA A 358 -16.16 7.49 -5.76
CA ALA A 358 -17.36 8.21 -5.31
C ALA A 358 -17.84 7.77 -3.91
N ASP A 359 -17.78 6.47 -3.61
CA ASP A 359 -18.16 5.92 -2.31
C ASP A 359 -17.18 6.29 -1.18
N GLY A 360 -15.89 6.48 -1.49
CA GLY A 360 -14.85 6.80 -0.52
C GLY A 360 -15.07 8.13 0.20
N PHE A 361 -15.55 9.15 -0.51
CA PHE A 361 -15.64 10.52 0.02
C PHE A 361 -16.52 10.65 1.26
N LYS A 362 -17.58 9.86 1.41
CA LYS A 362 -18.44 9.85 2.61
C LYS A 362 -17.71 9.40 3.88
N TYR A 363 -16.60 8.66 3.74
CA TYR A 363 -15.77 8.22 4.85
C TYR A 363 -14.57 9.14 5.08
N ILE A 364 -14.14 9.89 4.06
CA ILE A 364 -13.03 10.83 4.14
C ILE A 364 -13.49 12.15 4.73
N ASP A 365 -14.59 12.69 4.24
CA ASP A 365 -15.23 13.90 4.77
C ASP A 365 -16.76 13.74 4.80
N SER A 366 -17.28 13.36 5.94
CA SER A 366 -18.74 13.19 6.13
C SER A 366 -19.51 14.50 6.11
N GLY A 367 -18.83 15.65 6.23
CA GLY A 367 -19.47 16.97 6.25
C GLY A 367 -19.81 17.49 4.85
N ALA A 368 -18.95 17.23 3.85
CA ALA A 368 -19.11 17.74 2.49
C ALA A 368 -18.61 16.76 1.43
N PRO A 369 -19.02 15.48 1.43
CA PRO A 369 -18.44 14.46 0.57
C PRO A 369 -18.59 14.76 -0.93
N GLN A 370 -19.74 15.30 -1.34
CA GLN A 370 -19.98 15.67 -2.76
C GLN A 370 -19.09 16.83 -3.20
N SER A 371 -18.94 17.85 -2.36
CA SER A 371 -18.08 19.00 -2.69
C SER A 371 -16.61 18.61 -2.76
N LEU A 372 -16.15 17.72 -1.87
CA LEU A 372 -14.80 17.20 -1.92
C LEU A 372 -14.59 16.33 -3.18
N HIS A 373 -15.57 15.51 -3.56
CA HIS A 373 -15.52 14.73 -4.79
C HIS A 373 -15.40 15.64 -6.02
N GLU A 374 -16.24 16.68 -6.13
CA GLU A 374 -16.15 17.66 -7.24
C GLU A 374 -14.77 18.32 -7.29
N LEU A 375 -14.24 18.77 -6.14
CA LEU A 375 -12.91 19.36 -6.08
C LEU A 375 -11.83 18.38 -6.58
N CYS A 376 -11.93 17.10 -6.22
CA CYS A 376 -10.94 16.08 -6.58
C CYS A 376 -10.91 15.75 -8.07
N LYS A 377 -11.95 16.06 -8.85
CA LYS A 377 -11.94 15.96 -10.33
C LYS A 377 -10.89 16.86 -10.97
N HIS A 378 -10.46 17.89 -10.25
CA HIS A 378 -9.41 18.83 -10.66
C HIS A 378 -8.03 18.47 -10.13
N MET A 379 -7.87 17.28 -9.51
CA MET A 379 -6.65 16.79 -8.86
C MET A 379 -6.39 15.33 -9.22
N THR A 380 -6.62 14.93 -10.46
CA THR A 380 -6.58 13.51 -10.84
C THR A 380 -5.28 13.11 -11.53
N ASN A 381 -4.55 14.07 -12.10
CA ASN A 381 -3.43 13.77 -12.96
C ASN A 381 -2.14 13.58 -12.15
N PRO A 382 -1.51 12.38 -12.19
CA PRO A 382 -0.21 12.17 -11.57
C PRO A 382 0.83 13.14 -12.15
N SER A 383 1.69 13.67 -11.29
CA SER A 383 2.74 14.59 -11.69
C SER A 383 3.80 13.91 -12.57
N PRO A 384 4.62 14.69 -13.33
CA PRO A 384 5.43 14.20 -14.45
C PRO A 384 6.26 12.97 -14.12
N GLY A 385 6.38 12.06 -15.08
CA GLY A 385 7.20 10.87 -15.03
C GLY A 385 6.56 9.64 -14.41
N GLY A 386 5.30 9.74 -14.02
CA GLY A 386 4.59 8.65 -13.40
C GLY A 386 3.76 7.79 -14.36
N ILE A 387 2.71 7.27 -13.83
CA ILE A 387 1.63 6.57 -14.47
C ILE A 387 0.97 7.49 -15.51
N THR A 388 0.45 6.94 -16.59
CA THR A 388 -0.17 7.65 -17.70
C THR A 388 -1.11 8.77 -17.21
N ALA A 389 -0.98 9.95 -17.79
CA ALA A 389 -1.81 11.10 -17.46
C ALA A 389 -3.30 10.76 -17.54
N MET A 390 -4.00 11.00 -16.46
CA MET A 390 -5.45 10.88 -16.38
C MET A 390 -6.11 12.18 -16.83
N GLY A 391 -7.36 12.10 -17.28
CA GLY A 391 -8.14 13.31 -17.61
C GLY A 391 -8.41 14.12 -16.34
N GLU A 392 -7.98 15.36 -16.32
CA GLU A 392 -8.21 16.29 -15.21
C GLU A 392 -9.20 17.36 -15.67
N SER A 393 -10.19 17.70 -14.84
CA SER A 393 -11.22 18.71 -15.17
C SER A 393 -11.94 18.43 -16.50
N VAL A 394 -12.21 17.17 -16.79
CA VAL A 394 -12.74 16.74 -18.10
C VAL A 394 -14.09 17.36 -18.39
N GLU A 395 -14.93 17.57 -17.37
CA GLU A 395 -16.25 18.19 -17.44
C GLU A 395 -16.18 19.67 -17.83
N LEU A 396 -15.06 20.35 -17.57
CA LEU A 396 -14.86 21.75 -17.99
C LEU A 396 -14.45 21.88 -19.45
N THR A 397 -14.07 20.79 -20.11
CA THR A 397 -13.56 20.83 -21.51
C THR A 397 -14.53 21.48 -22.48
N PRO A 398 -15.86 21.22 -22.48
CA PRO A 398 -16.81 21.91 -23.36
C PRO A 398 -16.84 23.42 -23.15
N TYR A 399 -16.85 23.86 -21.88
CA TYR A 399 -16.89 25.28 -21.51
C TYR A 399 -15.60 26.01 -21.92
N ILE A 400 -14.44 25.38 -21.63
CA ILE A 400 -13.13 25.90 -22.04
C ILE A 400 -13.05 26.05 -23.56
N ASN A 401 -13.54 25.05 -24.31
CA ASN A 401 -13.52 25.08 -25.76
C ASN A 401 -14.48 26.14 -26.32
N ALA A 402 -15.67 26.33 -25.75
CA ALA A 402 -16.60 27.39 -26.12
C ALA A 402 -15.97 28.77 -25.89
N PHE A 403 -15.35 29.00 -24.72
CA PHE A 403 -14.64 30.24 -24.44
C PHE A 403 -13.48 30.51 -25.40
N LYS A 404 -12.63 29.52 -25.67
CA LYS A 404 -11.52 29.62 -26.63
C LYS A 404 -12.01 29.92 -28.03
N THR A 405 -13.12 29.32 -28.46
CA THR A 405 -13.72 29.55 -29.77
C THR A 405 -14.21 30.98 -29.89
N ALA A 406 -14.96 31.48 -28.91
CA ALA A 406 -15.42 32.85 -28.85
C ALA A 406 -14.25 33.85 -28.84
N TYR A 407 -13.21 33.59 -28.01
CA TYR A 407 -12.01 34.42 -27.95
C TYR A 407 -11.29 34.51 -29.30
N ASN A 408 -11.04 33.39 -29.97
CA ASN A 408 -10.30 33.31 -31.22
C ASN A 408 -11.08 33.93 -32.40
N SER A 409 -12.42 34.00 -32.32
CA SER A 409 -13.28 34.63 -33.33
C SER A 409 -13.60 36.10 -33.03
N ASN A 410 -13.02 36.67 -31.96
CA ASN A 410 -13.34 38.01 -31.46
C ASN A 410 -14.86 38.21 -31.19
N ALA A 411 -15.57 37.16 -30.79
CA ALA A 411 -16.96 37.23 -30.38
C ALA A 411 -17.11 37.77 -28.95
N ASP A 412 -18.35 38.06 -28.54
CA ASP A 412 -18.67 38.42 -27.17
C ASP A 412 -18.35 37.23 -26.22
N LEU A 413 -17.57 37.49 -25.17
CA LEU A 413 -17.13 36.50 -24.21
C LEU A 413 -18.06 36.36 -22.99
N THR A 414 -19.13 37.17 -22.91
CA THR A 414 -19.97 37.24 -21.70
C THR A 414 -20.62 35.90 -21.39
N GLU A 415 -21.26 35.26 -22.37
CA GLU A 415 -21.93 33.97 -22.16
C GLU A 415 -20.94 32.86 -21.84
N SER A 416 -19.90 32.68 -22.67
CA SER A 416 -18.90 31.62 -22.49
C SER A 416 -18.03 31.84 -21.28
N GLY A 417 -17.79 33.09 -20.86
CA GLY A 417 -17.07 33.43 -19.63
C GLY A 417 -17.87 33.11 -18.38
N ASN A 418 -19.17 33.51 -18.37
CA ASN A 418 -20.05 33.18 -17.25
C ASN A 418 -20.19 31.66 -17.06
N ALA A 419 -20.34 30.91 -18.14
CA ALA A 419 -20.41 29.45 -18.08
C ALA A 419 -19.14 28.76 -17.54
N LEU A 420 -17.98 29.45 -17.55
CA LEU A 420 -16.75 28.96 -16.92
C LEU A 420 -16.65 29.34 -15.43
N ILE A 421 -17.38 30.35 -14.99
CA ILE A 421 -17.35 30.86 -13.60
C ILE A 421 -18.38 30.11 -12.73
N GLU A 422 -19.51 29.73 -13.30
CA GLU A 422 -20.57 28.94 -12.69
C GLU A 422 -20.15 27.45 -12.50
#